data_bc88738545ddd8db0561c784b276295d
#
_entry.id   bc88738545ddd8db0561c784b276295d
#
_cell.length_a   1.000
_cell.length_b   1.000
_cell.length_c   1.000
_cell.angle_alpha   90.00
_cell.angle_beta   90.00
_cell.angle_gamma   90.00
#
_symmetry.space_group_name_H-M   'P 1'
#
loop_
_entity.id
_entity.type
_entity.pdbx_description
1 polymer ?
#
loop_
_entity_poly.entity_id
_entity_poly.type
_entity_poly.pdbx_seq_one_letter_code
_entity_poly.pdbx_strand_id
1 'polypeptide(L)'
;AEKLGERVLPLRKTGGSRTQAELEAVPDLKALYDQGCRSFKLCFRVEDNLPPELGGPQVRESRAVTVSLDMGARTLREQVREAARKALEEQLRKTAQQLHEAANRVAEEKWTLDKQELPEKTVQKLDQSREPALRAEEMMERAAQATAKTPFESFAKDILDVRDEKVEPAFRKLEQIPLTAADKRKQVGEETEQAFRQAAEKVNDLLGRVLQEENRRQEERSRL
;
A
#
# COMPACT_ATOMS: atom_id res chain seq x y z
N ALA A 1 14.71 18.64 -34.71
CA ALA A 1 14.67 19.17 -33.33
C ALA A 1 15.96 19.95 -33.10
N GLU A 2 15.89 21.27 -32.93
CA GLU A 2 17.05 22.11 -32.59
C GLU A 2 17.57 21.69 -31.22
N LYS A 3 18.89 21.50 -31.12
CA LYS A 3 19.54 21.28 -29.83
C LYS A 3 19.58 22.62 -29.08
N LEU A 4 18.88 22.73 -27.98
CA LEU A 4 18.86 23.92 -27.11
C LEU A 4 20.19 24.20 -26.39
N GLY A 5 21.24 23.41 -26.65
CA GLY A 5 22.56 23.56 -26.07
C GLY A 5 22.69 22.95 -24.66
N GLU A 6 23.88 23.04 -24.11
CA GLU A 6 24.25 22.61 -22.78
C GLU A 6 24.05 23.76 -21.79
N ARG A 7 23.46 23.47 -20.64
CA ARG A 7 23.26 24.43 -19.54
C ARG A 7 23.76 23.83 -18.24
N VAL A 8 24.50 24.62 -17.48
CA VAL A 8 24.93 24.25 -16.13
C VAL A 8 23.90 24.76 -15.14
N LEU A 9 23.41 23.87 -14.27
CA LEU A 9 22.49 24.21 -13.18
C LEU A 9 23.28 24.49 -11.89
N PRO A 10 23.00 25.60 -11.18
CA PRO A 10 23.62 25.86 -9.90
C PRO A 10 23.19 24.81 -8.88
N LEU A 11 24.14 24.21 -8.15
CA LEU A 11 23.92 23.27 -7.09
C LEU A 11 23.87 24.00 -5.76
N ARG A 12 22.84 23.70 -4.95
CA ARG A 12 22.72 24.16 -3.58
C ARG A 12 23.06 23.01 -2.62
N LYS A 13 23.93 23.27 -1.66
CA LYS A 13 24.22 22.31 -0.61
C LYS A 13 23.05 22.30 0.38
N THR A 14 22.41 21.12 0.58
CA THR A 14 21.27 20.92 1.47
C THR A 14 21.65 20.16 2.74
N GLY A 15 22.75 19.40 2.71
CA GLY A 15 23.22 18.62 3.84
C GLY A 15 24.61 18.03 3.59
N GLY A 16 25.00 17.12 4.48
CA GLY A 16 26.22 16.35 4.35
C GLY A 16 27.13 16.41 5.59
N SER A 17 28.20 15.63 5.55
CA SER A 17 29.27 15.54 6.54
C SER A 17 30.60 16.05 5.96
N ARG A 18 31.70 15.83 6.69
CA ARG A 18 33.06 16.15 6.17
C ARG A 18 33.43 15.36 4.90
N THR A 19 32.86 14.17 4.74
CA THR A 19 33.19 13.24 3.63
C THR A 19 32.04 13.04 2.64
N GLN A 20 30.87 13.62 2.91
CA GLN A 20 29.67 13.49 2.05
C GLN A 20 28.99 14.85 1.95
N ALA A 21 28.52 15.19 0.76
CA ALA A 21 27.74 16.39 0.52
C ALA A 21 26.42 16.01 -0.18
N GLU A 22 25.32 16.55 0.33
CA GLU A 22 24.02 16.50 -0.33
C GLU A 22 23.84 17.79 -1.12
N LEU A 23 23.60 17.65 -2.44
CA LEU A 23 23.48 18.75 -3.37
C LEU A 23 22.13 18.66 -4.07
N GLU A 24 21.46 19.78 -4.21
CA GLU A 24 20.19 19.92 -4.90
C GLU A 24 20.30 20.92 -6.04
N ALA A 25 19.70 20.59 -7.18
CA ALA A 25 19.45 21.51 -8.28
C ALA A 25 17.99 21.50 -8.65
N VAL A 26 17.39 22.67 -8.78
CA VAL A 26 15.98 22.83 -9.19
C VAL A 26 15.95 23.49 -10.57
N PRO A 27 15.80 22.68 -11.65
CA PRO A 27 15.65 23.23 -12.99
C PRO A 27 14.26 23.85 -13.17
N ASP A 28 14.19 24.98 -13.87
CA ASP A 28 12.90 25.52 -14.32
C ASP A 28 12.40 24.72 -15.53
N LEU A 29 11.66 23.67 -15.25
CA LEU A 29 11.14 22.76 -16.28
C LEU A 29 10.12 23.44 -17.17
N LYS A 30 9.36 24.41 -16.64
CA LYS A 30 8.37 25.17 -17.42
C LYS A 30 9.06 26.03 -18.46
N ALA A 31 10.07 26.79 -18.07
CA ALA A 31 10.85 27.61 -19.01
C ALA A 31 11.51 26.77 -20.11
N LEU A 32 12.00 25.57 -19.79
CA LEU A 32 12.53 24.64 -20.78
C LEU A 32 11.46 24.15 -21.75
N TYR A 33 10.30 23.82 -21.25
CA TYR A 33 9.17 23.35 -22.07
C TYR A 33 8.67 24.45 -23.00
N ASP A 34 8.49 25.67 -22.50
CA ASP A 34 8.05 26.85 -23.27
C ASP A 34 9.05 27.22 -24.39
N GLN A 35 10.33 26.90 -24.19
CA GLN A 35 11.38 27.01 -25.21
C GLN A 35 11.40 25.87 -26.25
N GLY A 36 10.40 24.96 -26.19
CA GLY A 36 10.28 23.84 -27.12
C GLY A 36 11.05 22.59 -26.72
N CYS A 37 11.74 22.57 -25.57
CA CYS A 37 12.39 21.37 -25.06
C CYS A 37 11.35 20.33 -24.68
N ARG A 38 11.47 19.11 -25.23
CA ARG A 38 10.60 17.97 -24.91
C ARG A 38 11.33 16.86 -24.18
N SER A 39 12.66 16.87 -24.25
CA SER A 39 13.50 15.96 -23.47
C SER A 39 14.92 16.53 -23.33
N PHE A 40 15.57 16.19 -22.22
CA PHE A 40 16.98 16.54 -22.01
C PHE A 40 17.69 15.43 -21.25
N LYS A 41 19.01 15.46 -21.29
CA LYS A 41 19.85 14.56 -20.50
C LYS A 41 20.43 15.32 -19.32
N LEU A 42 20.30 14.76 -18.13
CA LEU A 42 20.88 15.27 -16.90
C LEU A 42 22.08 14.40 -16.51
N CYS A 43 23.22 15.01 -16.27
CA CYS A 43 24.38 14.35 -15.67
C CYS A 43 24.99 15.25 -14.60
N PHE A 44 25.64 14.64 -13.62
CA PHE A 44 26.43 15.34 -12.62
C PHE A 44 27.89 15.29 -13.06
N ARG A 45 28.55 16.46 -13.04
CA ARG A 45 29.96 16.60 -13.25
C ARG A 45 30.61 17.10 -11.97
N VAL A 46 31.61 16.40 -11.52
CA VAL A 46 32.42 16.78 -10.36
C VAL A 46 33.82 17.01 -10.83
N GLU A 47 34.40 18.11 -10.42
CA GLU A 47 35.77 18.53 -10.71
C GLU A 47 36.46 18.79 -9.36
N ASP A 48 37.64 18.23 -9.18
CA ASP A 48 38.47 18.53 -7.99
C ASP A 48 39.29 19.79 -8.21
N ASN A 49 39.86 20.31 -7.12
CA ASN A 49 40.69 21.51 -7.14
C ASN A 49 42.20 21.19 -7.18
N LEU A 50 42.59 20.05 -7.76
CA LEU A 50 43.98 19.69 -7.89
C LEU A 50 44.70 20.72 -8.77
N PRO A 51 45.81 21.30 -8.30
CA PRO A 51 46.61 22.27 -9.08
C PRO A 51 47.28 21.58 -10.28
N PRO A 52 47.58 22.29 -11.35
CA PRO A 52 48.15 21.73 -12.55
C PRO A 52 49.47 21.00 -12.34
N GLU A 53 50.29 21.41 -11.35
CA GLU A 53 51.56 20.79 -11.01
C GLU A 53 51.40 19.37 -10.44
N LEU A 54 50.21 19.01 -9.93
CA LEU A 54 49.84 17.69 -9.42
C LEU A 54 48.96 16.88 -10.39
N GLY A 55 48.92 17.25 -11.65
CA GLY A 55 48.17 16.56 -12.70
C GLY A 55 46.86 17.22 -13.11
N GLY A 56 46.60 18.46 -12.61
CA GLY A 56 45.41 19.23 -12.95
C GLY A 56 44.12 18.71 -12.36
N PRO A 57 43.01 19.42 -12.53
CA PRO A 57 41.72 19.00 -11.99
C PRO A 57 41.27 17.71 -12.66
N GLN A 58 40.84 16.74 -11.83
CA GLN A 58 40.24 15.53 -12.32
C GLN A 58 38.73 15.71 -12.43
N VAL A 59 38.19 15.36 -13.59
CA VAL A 59 36.76 15.44 -13.90
C VAL A 59 36.14 14.06 -13.89
N ARG A 60 35.01 13.92 -13.17
CA ARG A 60 34.19 12.73 -13.21
C ARG A 60 32.74 13.10 -13.55
N GLU A 61 32.15 12.34 -14.42
CA GLU A 61 30.77 12.51 -14.83
C GLU A 61 29.92 11.26 -14.40
N SER A 62 28.71 11.54 -13.93
CA SER A 62 27.75 10.48 -13.65
C SER A 62 27.16 9.93 -14.96
N ARG A 63 26.48 8.79 -14.84
CA ARG A 63 25.62 8.30 -15.92
C ARG A 63 24.55 9.34 -16.22
N ALA A 64 24.33 9.64 -17.50
CA ALA A 64 23.27 10.55 -17.91
C ALA A 64 21.88 9.93 -17.73
N VAL A 65 20.96 10.69 -17.14
CA VAL A 65 19.53 10.33 -17.01
C VAL A 65 18.76 11.15 -18.04
N THR A 66 17.95 10.47 -18.86
CA THR A 66 17.06 11.16 -19.81
C THR A 66 15.77 11.56 -19.09
N VAL A 67 15.43 12.83 -19.16
CA VAL A 67 14.21 13.42 -18.61
C VAL A 67 13.33 13.85 -19.77
N SER A 68 12.09 13.35 -19.82
CA SER A 68 11.07 13.78 -20.79
C SER A 68 10.13 14.76 -20.13
N LEU A 69 9.84 15.87 -20.83
CA LEU A 69 8.92 16.91 -20.38
C LEU A 69 7.56 16.69 -21.02
N ASP A 70 6.56 16.40 -20.19
CA ASP A 70 5.17 16.28 -20.58
C ASP A 70 4.33 17.13 -19.63
N MET A 71 3.62 18.13 -20.15
CA MET A 71 2.73 18.99 -19.36
C MET A 71 1.50 18.24 -18.83
N GLY A 72 1.16 17.12 -19.45
CA GLY A 72 0.11 16.22 -18.97
C GLY A 72 0.60 15.19 -17.95
N ALA A 73 1.92 15.14 -17.68
CA ALA A 73 2.47 14.19 -16.71
C ALA A 73 1.95 14.49 -15.31
N ARG A 74 1.49 13.43 -14.65
CA ARG A 74 1.12 13.51 -13.24
C ARG A 74 2.35 13.84 -12.40
N THR A 75 2.18 14.71 -11.42
CA THR A 75 3.25 15.04 -10.47
C THR A 75 3.71 13.79 -9.74
N LEU A 76 4.96 13.76 -9.29
CA LEU A 76 5.48 12.66 -8.46
C LEU A 76 4.58 12.40 -7.24
N ARG A 77 4.07 13.47 -6.62
CA ARG A 77 3.15 13.38 -5.48
C ARG A 77 1.86 12.65 -5.83
N GLU A 78 1.32 12.89 -7.02
CA GLU A 78 0.13 12.19 -7.52
C GLU A 78 0.41 10.73 -7.83
N GLN A 79 1.56 10.44 -8.43
CA GLN A 79 1.97 9.06 -8.72
C GLN A 79 2.15 8.25 -7.43
N VAL A 80 2.83 8.81 -6.42
CA VAL A 80 3.01 8.18 -5.10
C VAL A 80 1.66 7.94 -4.43
N ARG A 81 0.77 8.92 -4.49
CA ARG A 81 -0.58 8.78 -3.91
C ARG A 81 -1.38 7.69 -4.62
N GLU A 82 -1.38 7.68 -5.95
CA GLU A 82 -2.08 6.65 -6.72
C GLU A 82 -1.53 5.25 -6.46
N ALA A 83 -0.21 5.11 -6.37
CA ALA A 83 0.43 3.85 -6.00
C ALA A 83 0.01 3.39 -4.60
N ALA A 84 0.01 4.28 -3.62
CA ALA A 84 -0.43 3.99 -2.26
C ALA A 84 -1.91 3.58 -2.21
N ARG A 85 -2.79 4.29 -2.96
CA ARG A 85 -4.20 3.93 -3.08
C ARG A 85 -4.38 2.53 -3.64
N LYS A 86 -3.73 2.21 -4.78
CA LYS A 86 -3.84 0.90 -5.43
C LYS A 86 -3.36 -0.23 -4.50
N ALA A 87 -2.27 0.00 -3.79
CA ALA A 87 -1.74 -0.97 -2.84
C ALA A 87 -2.73 -1.23 -1.69
N LEU A 88 -3.31 -0.17 -1.12
CA LEU A 88 -4.32 -0.28 -0.06
C LEU A 88 -5.59 -0.98 -0.56
N GLU A 89 -6.09 -0.60 -1.73
CA GLU A 89 -7.24 -1.22 -2.38
C GLU A 89 -7.04 -2.73 -2.59
N GLU A 90 -5.88 -3.12 -3.11
CA GLU A 90 -5.54 -4.53 -3.33
C GLU A 90 -5.47 -5.31 -2.01
N GLN A 91 -4.88 -4.74 -0.98
CA GLN A 91 -4.81 -5.37 0.34
C GLN A 91 -6.20 -5.55 0.96
N LEU A 92 -7.05 -4.51 0.95
CA LEU A 92 -8.41 -4.61 1.49
C LEU A 92 -9.26 -5.62 0.72
N ARG A 93 -9.16 -5.68 -0.61
CA ARG A 93 -9.86 -6.69 -1.42
C ARG A 93 -9.43 -8.11 -1.07
N LYS A 94 -8.12 -8.35 -0.96
CA LYS A 94 -7.58 -9.65 -0.56
C LYS A 94 -8.01 -10.03 0.85
N THR A 95 -8.03 -9.08 1.78
CA THR A 95 -8.51 -9.29 3.15
C THR A 95 -9.98 -9.72 3.15
N ALA A 96 -10.86 -9.01 2.44
CA ALA A 96 -12.27 -9.38 2.34
C ALA A 96 -12.44 -10.77 1.73
N GLN A 97 -11.64 -11.12 0.71
CA GLN A 97 -11.65 -12.45 0.12
C GLN A 97 -11.26 -13.55 1.12
N GLN A 98 -10.21 -13.34 1.92
CA GLN A 98 -9.81 -14.29 2.95
C GLN A 98 -10.88 -14.48 4.02
N LEU A 99 -11.56 -13.41 4.43
CA LEU A 99 -12.67 -13.49 5.39
C LEU A 99 -13.87 -14.24 4.81
N HIS A 100 -14.20 -14.02 3.53
CA HIS A 100 -15.24 -14.80 2.86
C HIS A 100 -14.85 -16.29 2.72
N GLU A 101 -13.59 -16.58 2.47
CA GLU A 101 -13.09 -17.95 2.41
C GLU A 101 -13.21 -18.65 3.78
N ALA A 102 -12.84 -17.96 4.87
CA ALA A 102 -13.04 -18.47 6.24
C ALA A 102 -14.52 -18.76 6.52
N ALA A 103 -15.41 -17.81 6.19
CA ALA A 103 -16.86 -17.98 6.35
C ALA A 103 -17.39 -19.20 5.59
N ASN A 104 -16.98 -19.35 4.32
CA ASN A 104 -17.44 -20.44 3.46
C ASN A 104 -16.98 -21.82 3.99
N ARG A 105 -15.73 -21.92 4.44
CA ARG A 105 -15.20 -23.16 5.03
C ARG A 105 -15.96 -23.57 6.31
N VAL A 106 -16.35 -22.61 7.16
CA VAL A 106 -17.18 -22.87 8.33
C VAL A 106 -18.59 -23.33 7.91
N ALA A 107 -19.17 -22.66 6.90
CA ALA A 107 -20.49 -22.99 6.38
C ALA A 107 -20.57 -24.41 5.79
N GLU A 108 -19.50 -24.89 5.12
CA GLU A 108 -19.42 -26.24 4.56
C GLU A 108 -19.59 -27.34 5.62
N GLU A 109 -19.12 -27.09 6.85
CA GLU A 109 -19.16 -28.08 7.92
C GLU A 109 -20.44 -27.99 8.77
N LYS A 110 -21.34 -27.05 8.51
CA LYS A 110 -22.56 -26.78 9.30
C LYS A 110 -23.41 -28.04 9.61
N TRP A 111 -23.50 -28.93 8.62
CA TRP A 111 -24.30 -30.15 8.75
C TRP A 111 -23.66 -31.27 9.60
N THR A 112 -22.41 -31.08 9.99
CA THR A 112 -21.68 -32.04 10.84
C THR A 112 -21.51 -31.54 12.26
N LEU A 113 -21.80 -30.25 12.51
CA LEU A 113 -21.61 -29.62 13.83
C LEU A 113 -22.59 -30.06 14.90
N ASP A 114 -23.75 -30.58 14.52
CA ASP A 114 -24.79 -31.11 15.48
C ASP A 114 -24.51 -32.51 15.98
N LYS A 115 -23.50 -33.20 15.41
CA LYS A 115 -23.13 -34.53 15.84
C LYS A 115 -22.55 -34.52 17.26
N GLN A 116 -22.89 -35.56 18.06
CA GLN A 116 -22.40 -35.70 19.43
C GLN A 116 -20.86 -35.68 19.48
N GLU A 117 -20.22 -36.42 18.58
CA GLU A 117 -18.77 -36.37 18.36
C GLU A 117 -18.49 -35.77 16.97
N LEU A 118 -17.59 -34.77 16.94
CA LEU A 118 -17.15 -34.19 15.68
C LEU A 118 -16.28 -35.20 14.92
N PRO A 119 -16.58 -35.48 13.65
CA PRO A 119 -15.69 -36.26 12.83
C PRO A 119 -14.32 -35.60 12.74
N GLU A 120 -13.26 -36.38 12.79
CA GLU A 120 -11.89 -35.88 12.68
C GLU A 120 -11.68 -35.00 11.44
N LYS A 121 -12.29 -35.39 10.32
CA LYS A 121 -12.28 -34.60 9.07
C LYS A 121 -12.91 -33.21 9.24
N THR A 122 -13.99 -33.08 10.03
CA THR A 122 -14.62 -31.80 10.32
C THR A 122 -13.71 -30.92 11.18
N VAL A 123 -13.05 -31.49 12.19
CA VAL A 123 -12.08 -30.77 13.02
C VAL A 123 -10.93 -30.25 12.16
N GLN A 124 -10.37 -31.08 11.27
CA GLN A 124 -9.31 -30.68 10.36
C GLN A 124 -9.75 -29.54 9.43
N LYS A 125 -10.99 -29.56 8.92
CA LYS A 125 -11.51 -28.49 8.07
C LYS A 125 -11.76 -27.19 8.84
N LEU A 126 -12.22 -27.26 10.07
CA LEU A 126 -12.33 -26.08 10.94
C LEU A 126 -10.95 -25.48 11.22
N ASP A 127 -9.94 -26.32 11.47
CA ASP A 127 -8.55 -25.86 11.59
C ASP A 127 -8.04 -25.20 10.31
N GLN A 128 -8.34 -25.77 9.15
CA GLN A 128 -8.01 -25.14 7.86
C GLN A 128 -8.72 -23.80 7.64
N SER A 129 -9.88 -23.57 8.28
CA SER A 129 -10.58 -22.29 8.24
C SER A 129 -9.87 -21.19 9.04
N ARG A 130 -8.98 -21.57 9.96
CA ARG A 130 -8.17 -20.62 10.75
C ARG A 130 -7.14 -19.90 9.88
N GLU A 131 -6.57 -20.59 8.89
CA GLU A 131 -5.51 -20.05 8.04
C GLU A 131 -5.94 -18.79 7.27
N PRO A 132 -7.06 -18.76 6.51
CA PRO A 132 -7.51 -17.54 5.87
C PRO A 132 -7.88 -16.43 6.86
N ALA A 133 -8.42 -16.76 8.05
CA ALA A 133 -8.73 -15.77 9.06
C ALA A 133 -7.46 -15.11 9.64
N LEU A 134 -6.43 -15.88 9.96
CA LEU A 134 -5.12 -15.35 10.38
C LEU A 134 -4.46 -14.51 9.30
N ARG A 135 -4.50 -14.98 8.05
CA ARG A 135 -3.99 -14.20 6.91
C ARG A 135 -4.70 -12.85 6.78
N ALA A 136 -6.03 -12.83 6.96
CA ALA A 136 -6.80 -11.58 6.93
C ALA A 136 -6.33 -10.61 8.02
N GLU A 137 -6.13 -11.10 9.24
CA GLU A 137 -5.64 -10.31 10.38
C GLU A 137 -4.25 -9.72 10.10
N GLU A 138 -3.29 -10.54 9.66
CA GLU A 138 -1.95 -10.09 9.29
C GLU A 138 -1.96 -9.06 8.14
N MET A 139 -2.84 -9.27 7.16
CA MET A 139 -2.97 -8.34 6.04
C MET A 139 -3.51 -6.99 6.48
N MET A 140 -4.45 -6.96 7.43
CA MET A 140 -4.97 -5.71 8.00
C MET A 140 -3.89 -4.97 8.80
N GLU A 141 -3.10 -5.67 9.59
CA GLU A 141 -2.00 -5.07 10.32
C GLU A 141 -0.97 -4.46 9.37
N ARG A 142 -0.54 -5.20 8.34
CA ARG A 142 0.37 -4.71 7.31
C ARG A 142 -0.21 -3.53 6.54
N ALA A 143 -1.52 -3.57 6.23
CA ALA A 143 -2.21 -2.46 5.56
C ALA A 143 -2.19 -1.20 6.42
N ALA A 144 -2.49 -1.30 7.71
CA ALA A 144 -2.45 -0.17 8.64
C ALA A 144 -1.04 0.42 8.76
N GLN A 145 -0.01 -0.43 8.93
CA GLN A 145 1.39 0.02 9.00
C GLN A 145 1.85 0.70 7.70
N ALA A 146 1.52 0.12 6.53
CA ALA A 146 1.87 0.69 5.23
C ALA A 146 1.15 2.02 4.99
N THR A 147 -0.08 2.15 5.48
CA THR A 147 -0.93 3.34 5.30
C THR A 147 -0.49 4.51 6.17
N ALA A 148 0.07 4.26 7.36
CA ALA A 148 0.48 5.27 8.35
C ALA A 148 1.49 6.32 7.82
N LYS A 149 2.22 6.03 6.74
CA LYS A 149 3.20 6.94 6.12
C LYS A 149 2.76 7.44 4.74
N THR A 150 1.48 7.35 4.43
CA THR A 150 0.91 7.71 3.13
C THR A 150 -0.17 8.79 3.27
N PRO A 151 -0.63 9.37 2.18
CA PRO A 151 -1.79 10.27 2.19
C PRO A 151 -3.11 9.64 2.70
N PHE A 152 -3.11 8.37 3.05
CA PHE A 152 -4.24 7.59 3.56
C PHE A 152 -4.09 7.24 5.06
N GLU A 153 -3.22 7.92 5.79
CA GLU A 153 -2.94 7.70 7.21
C GLU A 153 -4.20 7.67 8.08
N SER A 154 -5.21 8.50 7.76
CA SER A 154 -6.49 8.51 8.47
C SER A 154 -7.21 7.16 8.48
N PHE A 155 -6.96 6.30 7.48
CA PHE A 155 -7.55 4.96 7.42
C PHE A 155 -6.80 3.91 8.25
N ALA A 156 -5.58 4.18 8.69
CA ALA A 156 -4.79 3.20 9.45
C ALA A 156 -5.51 2.78 10.74
N LYS A 157 -6.08 3.74 11.46
CA LYS A 157 -6.88 3.49 12.67
C LYS A 157 -8.14 2.69 12.34
N ASP A 158 -8.90 3.10 11.34
CA ASP A 158 -10.15 2.43 10.96
C ASP A 158 -9.91 0.96 10.56
N ILE A 159 -8.76 0.65 9.93
CA ILE A 159 -8.37 -0.71 9.58
C ILE A 159 -8.13 -1.53 10.84
N LEU A 160 -7.41 -0.99 11.83
CA LEU A 160 -7.17 -1.66 13.10
C LEU A 160 -8.46 -1.84 13.92
N ASP A 161 -9.32 -0.83 13.94
CA ASP A 161 -10.62 -0.91 14.63
C ASP A 161 -11.49 -2.05 14.04
N VAL A 162 -11.53 -2.22 12.71
CA VAL A 162 -12.24 -3.34 12.08
C VAL A 162 -11.59 -4.68 12.41
N ARG A 163 -10.24 -4.77 12.44
CA ARG A 163 -9.53 -5.98 12.87
C ARG A 163 -9.96 -6.37 14.29
N ASP A 164 -9.84 -5.45 15.24
CA ASP A 164 -10.05 -5.70 16.67
C ASP A 164 -11.52 -5.93 17.02
N GLU A 165 -12.45 -5.21 16.39
CA GLU A 165 -13.87 -5.26 16.68
C GLU A 165 -14.63 -6.35 15.91
N LYS A 166 -14.12 -6.82 14.77
CA LYS A 166 -14.85 -7.74 13.89
C LYS A 166 -14.06 -9.01 13.57
N VAL A 167 -12.81 -8.90 13.18
CA VAL A 167 -12.02 -10.07 12.74
C VAL A 167 -11.60 -10.92 13.93
N GLU A 168 -10.99 -10.32 14.94
CA GLU A 168 -10.53 -11.03 16.14
C GLU A 168 -11.68 -11.72 16.89
N PRO A 169 -12.84 -11.09 17.13
CA PRO A 169 -13.98 -11.80 17.76
C PRO A 169 -14.52 -12.94 16.90
N ALA A 170 -14.54 -12.82 15.56
CA ALA A 170 -14.95 -13.90 14.67
C ALA A 170 -13.97 -15.08 14.76
N PHE A 171 -12.67 -14.80 14.81
CA PHE A 171 -11.63 -15.81 14.98
C PHE A 171 -11.75 -16.53 16.33
N ARG A 172 -11.97 -15.81 17.41
CA ARG A 172 -12.21 -16.42 18.74
C ARG A 172 -13.43 -17.34 18.76
N LYS A 173 -14.52 -16.97 18.07
CA LYS A 173 -15.69 -17.84 17.92
C LYS A 173 -15.36 -19.11 17.15
N LEU A 174 -14.56 -19.03 16.08
CA LEU A 174 -14.09 -20.19 15.33
C LEU A 174 -13.35 -21.19 16.25
N GLU A 175 -12.48 -20.70 17.11
CA GLU A 175 -11.74 -21.52 18.07
C GLU A 175 -12.65 -22.19 19.11
N GLN A 176 -13.79 -21.59 19.41
CA GLN A 176 -14.74 -22.13 20.38
C GLN A 176 -15.60 -23.26 19.80
N ILE A 177 -15.77 -23.38 18.48
CA ILE A 177 -16.63 -24.38 17.86
C ILE A 177 -16.33 -25.82 18.39
N PRO A 178 -15.09 -26.34 18.34
CA PRO A 178 -14.76 -27.66 18.79
C PRO A 178 -14.95 -27.86 20.30
N LEU A 179 -14.86 -26.79 21.09
CA LEU A 179 -14.97 -26.80 22.55
C LEU A 179 -16.40 -26.66 23.04
N THR A 180 -17.33 -26.34 22.15
CA THR A 180 -18.75 -26.12 22.48
C THR A 180 -19.49 -27.44 22.55
N ALA A 181 -20.49 -27.55 23.46
CA ALA A 181 -21.37 -28.70 23.57
C ALA A 181 -22.16 -28.95 22.27
N ALA A 182 -22.43 -30.19 21.92
CA ALA A 182 -23.01 -30.60 20.64
C ALA A 182 -24.32 -29.89 20.30
N ASP A 183 -25.19 -29.68 21.29
CA ASP A 183 -26.47 -28.99 21.15
C ASP A 183 -26.35 -27.49 20.75
N LYS A 184 -25.23 -26.84 21.08
CA LYS A 184 -24.96 -25.42 20.78
C LYS A 184 -23.96 -25.21 19.66
N ARG A 185 -23.22 -26.23 19.26
CA ARG A 185 -22.11 -26.13 18.33
C ARG A 185 -22.54 -25.63 16.97
N LYS A 186 -23.70 -26.05 16.46
CA LYS A 186 -24.26 -25.58 15.20
C LYS A 186 -24.57 -24.09 15.26
N GLN A 187 -25.17 -23.61 16.36
CA GLN A 187 -25.45 -22.18 16.55
C GLN A 187 -24.17 -21.36 16.56
N VAL A 188 -23.13 -21.81 17.29
CA VAL A 188 -21.83 -21.13 17.33
C VAL A 188 -21.19 -21.12 15.95
N GLY A 189 -21.33 -22.20 15.16
CA GLY A 189 -20.86 -22.24 13.77
C GLY A 189 -21.56 -21.22 12.88
N GLU A 190 -22.90 -21.10 12.98
CA GLU A 190 -23.68 -20.09 12.23
C GLU A 190 -23.30 -18.67 12.64
N GLU A 191 -23.14 -18.41 13.93
CA GLU A 191 -22.67 -17.10 14.42
C GLU A 191 -21.25 -16.78 13.97
N THR A 192 -20.36 -17.77 13.87
CA THR A 192 -19.00 -17.61 13.38
C THR A 192 -18.97 -17.28 11.89
N GLU A 193 -19.74 -18.03 11.07
CA GLU A 193 -19.92 -17.73 9.65
C GLU A 193 -20.41 -16.29 9.46
N GLN A 194 -21.46 -15.91 10.16
CA GLN A 194 -22.04 -14.57 10.06
C GLN A 194 -21.04 -13.49 10.51
N ALA A 195 -20.26 -13.74 11.57
CA ALA A 195 -19.27 -12.80 12.05
C ALA A 195 -18.16 -12.54 11.00
N PHE A 196 -17.65 -13.59 10.32
CA PHE A 196 -16.70 -13.42 9.23
C PHE A 196 -17.29 -12.69 8.03
N ARG A 197 -18.55 -12.94 7.67
CA ARG A 197 -19.23 -12.19 6.59
C ARG A 197 -19.37 -10.71 6.94
N GLN A 198 -19.79 -10.40 8.18
CA GLN A 198 -19.88 -9.02 8.65
C GLN A 198 -18.50 -8.33 8.69
N ALA A 199 -17.45 -9.05 9.08
CA ALA A 199 -16.10 -8.53 9.01
C ALA A 199 -15.69 -8.20 7.56
N ALA A 200 -15.98 -9.10 6.60
CA ALA A 200 -15.72 -8.87 5.18
C ALA A 200 -16.50 -7.66 4.63
N GLU A 201 -17.76 -7.49 5.03
CA GLU A 201 -18.57 -6.31 4.68
C GLU A 201 -17.94 -5.02 5.20
N LYS A 202 -17.46 -5.01 6.45
CA LYS A 202 -16.79 -3.83 7.01
C LYS A 202 -15.48 -3.49 6.29
N VAL A 203 -14.71 -4.49 5.87
CA VAL A 203 -13.53 -4.27 5.02
C VAL A 203 -13.93 -3.69 3.66
N ASN A 204 -15.02 -4.15 3.05
CA ASN A 204 -15.55 -3.59 1.81
C ASN A 204 -16.08 -2.15 2.00
N ASP A 205 -16.70 -1.83 3.14
CA ASP A 205 -17.10 -0.45 3.48
C ASP A 205 -15.86 0.47 3.55
N LEU A 206 -14.77 0.02 4.18
CA LEU A 206 -13.50 0.76 4.19
C LEU A 206 -12.96 1.00 2.77
N LEU A 207 -12.98 -0.03 1.94
CA LEU A 207 -12.59 0.08 0.53
C LEU A 207 -13.44 1.12 -0.20
N GLY A 208 -14.76 1.09 -0.01
CA GLY A 208 -15.68 2.10 -0.57
C GLY A 208 -15.32 3.51 -0.15
N ARG A 209 -15.00 3.73 1.13
CA ARG A 209 -14.58 5.04 1.66
C ARG A 209 -13.25 5.53 1.07
N VAL A 210 -12.27 4.64 0.88
CA VAL A 210 -10.98 4.97 0.21
C VAL A 210 -11.23 5.46 -1.21
N LEU A 211 -12.10 4.77 -1.96
CA LEU A 211 -12.45 5.13 -3.34
C LEU A 211 -13.24 6.45 -3.41
N GLN A 212 -14.18 6.67 -2.51
CA GLN A 212 -14.97 7.92 -2.44
C GLN A 212 -14.09 9.14 -2.11
N GLU A 213 -13.17 9.01 -1.17
CA GLU A 213 -12.23 10.07 -0.81
C GLU A 213 -11.39 10.51 -2.03
N GLU A 214 -10.95 9.55 -2.83
CA GLU A 214 -10.18 9.84 -4.03
C GLU A 214 -11.03 10.50 -5.13
N ASN A 215 -12.24 10.01 -5.36
CA ASN A 215 -13.16 10.60 -6.34
C ASN A 215 -13.49 12.05 -5.98
N ARG A 216 -13.79 12.32 -4.71
CA ARG A 216 -14.05 13.69 -4.24
C ARG A 216 -12.88 14.63 -4.53
N ARG A 217 -11.65 14.19 -4.29
CA ARG A 217 -10.46 14.99 -4.57
C ARG A 217 -10.21 15.20 -6.06
N GLN A 218 -10.52 14.23 -6.90
CA GLN A 218 -10.42 14.40 -8.36
C GLN A 218 -11.44 15.42 -8.87
N GLU A 219 -12.66 15.41 -8.33
CA GLU A 219 -13.68 16.40 -8.65
C GLU A 219 -13.29 17.82 -8.21
N GLU A 220 -12.75 17.97 -6.99
CA GLU A 220 -12.25 19.26 -6.49
C GLU A 220 -11.15 19.83 -7.40
N ARG A 221 -10.27 18.99 -7.92
CA ARG A 221 -9.21 19.39 -8.87
C ARG A 221 -9.72 19.78 -10.25
N SER A 222 -10.76 19.11 -10.73
CA SER A 222 -11.34 19.41 -12.03
C SER A 222 -12.06 20.75 -12.07
N ARG A 223 -12.34 21.32 -10.90
CA ARG A 223 -13.03 22.62 -10.74
C ARG A 223 -12.06 23.81 -10.62
N LEU A 224 -10.77 23.53 -10.43
CA LEU A 224 -9.68 24.51 -10.37
C LEU A 224 -8.97 24.66 -11.70
#